data_62d4f735224644503bcd50aeb74f2c41
#
_entry.id   62d4f735224644503bcd50aeb74f2c41
#
_cell.length_a   1.000
_cell.length_b   1.000
_cell.length_c   1.000
_cell.angle_alpha   90.00
_cell.angle_beta   90.00
_cell.angle_gamma   90.00
#
_symmetry.space_group_name_H-M   'P 1'
#
loop_
_entity.id
_entity.type
_entity.pdbx_description
1 polymer ?
#
loop_
_entity_poly.entity_id
_entity_poly.type
_entity_poly.pdbx_seq_one_letter_code
_entity_poly.pdbx_strand_id
1 'polypeptide(L)'
;MSRYREFKFRAVTSFQRRIGNPLLSRLPGQILLETTGRTSGLPRRTPVGGRLVGREFWWVSEYGDKSQYVRNIQADPQIRVRIKGRWHTGTAHLLPDDDARARLKNLPRYNSAAVRALGTNLLTLRADLTD
;
A
#
# COMPACT_ATOMS: atom_id res chain seq x y z
N MET A 1 6.47 16.30 22.30
CA MET A 1 5.75 15.14 22.01
C MET A 1 5.88 14.71 20.57
N SER A 2 6.12 13.49 20.43
CA SER A 2 6.44 12.98 19.12
C SER A 2 5.24 13.05 18.16
N ARG A 3 4.03 12.93 18.65
CA ARG A 3 2.89 12.96 17.78
C ARG A 3 2.71 14.32 17.12
N TYR A 4 2.91 15.37 17.87
CA TYR A 4 2.80 16.67 17.29
C TYR A 4 3.94 16.94 16.32
N ARG A 5 5.14 16.58 16.71
CA ARG A 5 6.27 16.73 15.83
C ARG A 5 6.09 15.84 14.61
N GLU A 6 5.56 14.70 14.84
CA GLU A 6 5.28 13.80 13.76
C GLU A 6 4.25 14.36 12.81
N PHE A 7 3.29 15.07 13.38
CA PHE A 7 2.30 15.72 12.56
C PHE A 7 2.93 16.74 11.63
N LYS A 8 3.85 17.55 12.14
CA LYS A 8 4.53 18.50 11.30
C LYS A 8 5.36 17.83 10.23
N PHE A 9 6.10 16.84 10.64
CA PHE A 9 6.91 16.10 9.69
C PHE A 9 6.03 15.46 8.65
N ARG A 10 4.96 14.88 9.07
CA ARG A 10 4.05 14.22 8.17
C ARG A 10 3.41 15.21 7.22
N ALA A 11 3.11 16.39 7.70
CA ALA A 11 2.53 17.40 6.84
C ALA A 11 3.49 17.76 5.73
N VAL A 12 4.76 17.92 6.05
CA VAL A 12 5.76 18.23 5.05
C VAL A 12 5.89 17.06 4.07
N THR A 13 6.02 15.88 4.59
CA THR A 13 6.16 14.70 3.75
C THR A 13 4.95 14.49 2.87
N SER A 14 3.78 14.67 3.47
CA SER A 14 2.54 14.52 2.71
C SER A 14 2.42 15.59 1.63
N PHE A 15 2.88 16.77 1.96
CA PHE A 15 2.86 17.84 0.98
C PHE A 15 3.73 17.50 -0.21
N GLN A 16 4.91 17.00 0.06
CA GLN A 16 5.80 16.61 -1.01
C GLN A 16 5.18 15.53 -1.88
N ARG A 17 4.55 14.57 -1.26
CA ARG A 17 3.88 13.54 -2.03
C ARG A 17 2.68 14.07 -2.76
N ARG A 18 2.02 15.06 -2.19
CA ARG A 18 0.85 15.63 -2.82
C ARG A 18 1.15 16.33 -4.12
N ILE A 19 2.39 16.71 -4.32
CA ILE A 19 2.73 17.33 -5.57
C ILE A 19 2.40 16.39 -6.73
N GLY A 20 2.55 15.10 -6.53
CA GLY A 20 2.17 14.15 -7.55
C GLY A 20 0.93 13.34 -7.22
N ASN A 21 0.74 13.06 -5.94
CA ASN A 21 -0.30 12.12 -5.52
C ASN A 21 -1.75 12.59 -5.66
N PRO A 22 -2.07 13.86 -5.45
CA PRO A 22 -3.47 14.25 -5.60
C PRO A 22 -4.05 13.93 -6.96
N LEU A 23 -3.26 14.10 -7.99
CA LEU A 23 -3.72 13.75 -9.32
C LEU A 23 -3.88 12.25 -9.47
N LEU A 24 -2.89 11.51 -9.00
CA LEU A 24 -2.92 10.06 -9.10
C LEU A 24 -4.10 9.48 -8.34
N SER A 25 -4.36 10.00 -7.15
CA SER A 25 -5.43 9.46 -6.33
C SER A 25 -6.82 9.77 -6.87
N ARG A 26 -6.90 10.68 -7.83
CA ARG A 26 -8.17 11.04 -8.45
C ARG A 26 -8.42 10.31 -9.75
N LEU A 27 -7.42 9.61 -10.26
CA LEU A 27 -7.58 8.88 -11.50
C LEU A 27 -8.53 7.72 -11.30
N PRO A 28 -9.39 7.47 -12.30
CA PRO A 28 -10.27 6.32 -12.23
C PRO A 28 -9.44 5.05 -12.11
N GLY A 29 -9.87 4.15 -11.25
CA GLY A 29 -9.18 2.89 -11.07
C GLY A 29 -7.98 2.95 -10.17
N GLN A 30 -7.60 4.13 -9.70
CA GLN A 30 -6.49 4.25 -8.77
C GLN A 30 -6.85 3.62 -7.43
N ILE A 31 -6.00 2.73 -6.96
CA ILE A 31 -6.20 2.04 -5.70
C ILE A 31 -5.30 2.67 -4.65
N LEU A 32 -5.89 2.98 -3.49
CA LEU A 32 -5.15 3.55 -2.37
C LEU A 32 -5.16 2.57 -1.22
N LEU A 33 -3.97 2.28 -0.71
CA LEU A 33 -3.83 1.49 0.51
C LEU A 33 -3.65 2.46 1.67
N GLU A 34 -4.39 2.24 2.74
CA GLU A 34 -4.24 3.04 3.96
C GLU A 34 -3.79 2.15 5.09
N THR A 35 -2.67 2.52 5.69
CA THR A 35 -2.15 1.83 6.87
C THR A 35 -2.08 2.82 8.01
N THR A 36 -1.93 2.30 9.24
CA THR A 36 -1.76 3.16 10.41
C THR A 36 -0.27 3.40 10.61
N GLY A 37 0.11 4.66 10.64
CA GLY A 37 1.51 5.02 10.88
C GLY A 37 1.98 4.47 12.21
N ARG A 38 3.06 3.68 12.18
CA ARG A 38 3.53 2.99 13.37
C ARG A 38 4.09 3.92 14.43
N THR A 39 4.45 5.12 14.02
CA THR A 39 4.98 6.11 14.95
C THR A 39 3.92 7.12 15.35
N SER A 40 3.17 7.61 14.39
CA SER A 40 2.21 8.68 14.63
C SER A 40 0.82 8.19 14.99
N GLY A 41 0.47 6.97 14.60
CA GLY A 41 -0.90 6.49 14.74
C GLY A 41 -1.86 7.09 13.75
N LEU A 42 -1.36 7.85 12.78
CA LEU A 42 -2.20 8.53 11.81
C LEU A 42 -2.27 7.75 10.51
N PRO A 43 -3.36 7.92 9.77
CA PRO A 43 -3.50 7.20 8.50
C PRO A 43 -2.42 7.61 7.50
N ARG A 44 -1.89 6.62 6.82
CA ARG A 44 -0.90 6.83 5.76
C ARG A 44 -1.43 6.16 4.51
N ARG A 45 -1.52 6.90 3.43
CA ARG A 45 -2.10 6.42 2.18
C ARG A 45 -1.04 6.31 1.11
N THR A 46 -1.08 5.21 0.37
CA THR A 46 -0.10 4.91 -0.66
C THR A 46 -0.81 4.34 -1.87
N PRO A 47 -0.57 4.85 -3.07
CA PRO A 47 -1.11 4.23 -4.28
C PRO A 47 -0.44 2.87 -4.48
N VAL A 48 -1.24 1.87 -4.77
CA VAL A 48 -0.71 0.54 -5.06
C VAL A 48 -1.45 -0.04 -6.25
N GLY A 49 -0.80 -0.95 -6.94
CA GLY A 49 -1.44 -1.70 -7.99
C GLY A 49 -1.67 -3.09 -7.50
N GLY A 50 -2.90 -3.56 -7.60
CA GLY A 50 -3.22 -4.87 -7.10
C GLY A 50 -4.46 -5.42 -7.76
N ARG A 51 -4.88 -6.57 -7.29
CA ARG A 51 -6.01 -7.26 -7.88
C ARG A 51 -6.91 -7.82 -6.80
N LEU A 52 -8.20 -7.58 -6.95
CA LEU A 52 -9.20 -8.10 -6.05
C LEU A 52 -9.70 -9.44 -6.59
N VAL A 53 -9.61 -10.46 -5.77
CA VAL A 53 -10.10 -11.79 -6.10
C VAL A 53 -11.04 -12.20 -4.97
N GLY A 54 -12.34 -12.12 -5.21
CA GLY A 54 -13.29 -12.34 -4.14
C GLY A 54 -13.15 -11.27 -3.10
N ARG A 55 -12.84 -11.67 -1.88
CA ARG A 55 -12.60 -10.73 -0.79
C ARG A 55 -11.13 -10.59 -0.47
N GLU A 56 -10.26 -11.06 -1.34
CA GLU A 56 -8.83 -10.96 -1.13
C GLU A 56 -8.26 -9.96 -2.11
N PHE A 57 -7.48 -9.02 -1.57
CA PHE A 57 -6.80 -8.05 -2.40
C PHE A 57 -5.31 -8.38 -2.37
N TRP A 58 -4.75 -8.62 -3.56
CA TRP A 58 -3.37 -9.07 -3.71
C TRP A 58 -2.51 -7.99 -4.36
N TRP A 59 -1.34 -7.77 -3.81
CA TRP A 59 -0.39 -6.86 -4.45
C TRP A 59 1.04 -7.23 -4.05
N VAL A 60 2.01 -6.59 -4.69
CA VAL A 60 3.42 -6.87 -4.44
C VAL A 60 4.11 -5.56 -4.09
N SER A 61 4.87 -5.57 -3.01
CA SER A 61 5.71 -4.46 -2.61
C SER A 61 7.04 -4.56 -3.34
N GLU A 62 7.48 -3.45 -3.93
CA GLU A 62 8.73 -3.43 -4.69
C GLU A 62 9.96 -3.34 -3.82
N TYR A 63 9.82 -2.94 -2.58
CA TYR A 63 10.94 -2.80 -1.66
C TYR A 63 10.80 -3.67 -0.42
N GLY A 64 9.85 -4.56 -0.40
CA GLY A 64 9.65 -5.50 0.68
C GLY A 64 9.52 -4.79 2.02
N ASP A 65 10.27 -5.25 2.99
CA ASP A 65 10.19 -4.72 4.34
C ASP A 65 10.83 -3.33 4.47
N LYS A 66 11.40 -2.80 3.41
CA LYS A 66 11.90 -1.42 3.43
C LYS A 66 10.80 -0.42 3.11
N SER A 67 9.66 -0.89 2.61
CA SER A 67 8.53 -0.01 2.36
C SER A 67 7.92 0.44 3.67
N GLN A 68 7.57 1.72 3.76
CA GLN A 68 7.00 2.25 4.98
C GLN A 68 5.67 1.57 5.30
N TYR A 69 4.84 1.35 4.29
CA TYR A 69 3.55 0.73 4.58
C TYR A 69 3.70 -0.72 5.03
N VAL A 70 4.73 -1.42 4.56
CA VAL A 70 4.97 -2.79 5.02
C VAL A 70 5.32 -2.77 6.50
N ARG A 71 6.16 -1.83 6.91
CA ARG A 71 6.53 -1.70 8.32
C ARG A 71 5.32 -1.31 9.16
N ASN A 72 4.46 -0.47 8.63
CA ASN A 72 3.24 -0.11 9.33
C ASN A 72 2.34 -1.33 9.50
N ILE A 73 2.24 -2.16 8.47
CA ILE A 73 1.44 -3.38 8.53
C ILE A 73 2.02 -4.37 9.55
N GLN A 74 3.34 -4.45 9.64
CA GLN A 74 3.95 -5.32 10.62
C GLN A 74 3.61 -4.88 12.04
N ALA A 75 3.48 -3.58 12.25
CA ALA A 75 3.12 -3.06 13.57
C ALA A 75 1.62 -3.16 13.82
N ASP A 76 0.81 -2.97 12.78
CA ASP A 76 -0.65 -3.02 12.89
C ASP A 76 -1.20 -3.49 11.55
N PRO A 77 -1.67 -4.72 11.44
CA PRO A 77 -2.10 -5.28 10.16
C PRO A 77 -3.46 -4.79 9.70
N GLN A 78 -4.18 -4.02 10.50
CA GLN A 78 -5.46 -3.50 10.06
C GLN A 78 -5.24 -2.42 9.01
N ILE A 79 -5.93 -2.57 7.88
CA ILE A 79 -5.76 -1.65 6.77
C ILE A 79 -7.11 -1.29 6.17
N ARG A 80 -7.10 -0.29 5.33
CA ARG A 80 -8.21 -0.01 4.45
C ARG A 80 -7.66 0.12 3.04
N VAL A 81 -8.47 -0.24 2.08
CA VAL A 81 -8.08 -0.09 0.68
C VAL A 81 -9.25 0.51 -0.07
N ARG A 82 -8.98 1.54 -0.87
CA ARG A 82 -10.00 2.17 -1.70
C ARG A 82 -9.92 1.61 -3.10
N ILE A 83 -10.99 0.96 -3.52
CA ILE A 83 -11.08 0.34 -4.83
C ILE A 83 -12.31 0.92 -5.51
N LYS A 84 -12.11 1.52 -6.68
CA LYS A 84 -13.21 2.15 -7.45
C LYS A 84 -13.98 3.14 -6.59
N GLY A 85 -13.24 3.91 -5.81
CA GLY A 85 -13.83 4.95 -4.99
C GLY A 85 -14.46 4.51 -3.69
N ARG A 86 -14.44 3.23 -3.40
CA ARG A 86 -15.06 2.71 -2.19
C ARG A 86 -13.99 2.15 -1.26
N TRP A 87 -14.09 2.51 0.02
CA TRP A 87 -13.18 2.03 1.04
C TRP A 87 -13.63 0.69 1.61
N HIS A 88 -12.68 -0.21 1.74
CA HIS A 88 -12.89 -1.52 2.34
C HIS A 88 -11.91 -1.69 3.48
N THR A 89 -12.37 -2.28 4.57
CA THR A 89 -11.47 -2.59 5.69
C THR A 89 -11.03 -4.04 5.60
N GLY A 90 -9.87 -4.31 6.15
CA GLY A 90 -9.38 -5.67 6.14
C GLY A 90 -8.12 -5.84 6.94
N THR A 91 -7.59 -7.04 6.88
CA THR A 91 -6.35 -7.40 7.58
C THR A 91 -5.33 -7.81 6.54
N ALA A 92 -4.15 -7.21 6.61
CA ALA A 92 -3.09 -7.49 5.65
C ALA A 92 -2.16 -8.56 6.19
N HIS A 93 -1.66 -9.36 5.26
CA HIS A 93 -0.72 -10.45 5.57
C HIS A 93 0.47 -10.34 4.63
N LEU A 94 1.66 -10.46 5.21
CA LEU A 94 2.86 -10.56 4.41
C LEU A 94 3.06 -12.03 4.07
N LEU A 95 3.34 -12.28 2.79
CA LEU A 95 3.51 -13.66 2.30
C LEU A 95 4.91 -13.84 1.74
N PRO A 96 5.92 -13.91 2.61
CA PRO A 96 7.31 -13.98 2.15
C PRO A 96 7.64 -15.24 1.36
N ASP A 97 6.85 -16.28 1.54
CA ASP A 97 7.09 -17.53 0.83
C ASP A 97 6.40 -17.59 -0.54
N ASP A 98 5.60 -16.59 -0.85
CA ASP A 98 4.94 -16.55 -2.15
C ASP A 98 5.93 -16.07 -3.22
N ASP A 99 5.77 -16.61 -4.42
CA ASP A 99 6.61 -16.21 -5.55
C ASP A 99 6.10 -14.87 -6.08
N ALA A 100 6.69 -13.79 -5.61
CA ALA A 100 6.23 -12.46 -5.95
C ALA A 100 6.36 -12.15 -7.44
N ARG A 101 7.41 -12.66 -8.08
CA ARG A 101 7.57 -12.42 -9.51
C ARG A 101 6.50 -13.12 -10.32
N ALA A 102 6.15 -14.33 -9.93
CA ALA A 102 5.06 -15.04 -10.58
C ALA A 102 3.73 -14.33 -10.30
N ARG A 103 3.58 -13.81 -9.10
CA ARG A 103 2.36 -13.09 -8.74
C ARG A 103 2.16 -11.87 -9.60
N LEU A 104 3.24 -11.18 -9.94
CA LEU A 104 3.16 -9.97 -10.75
C LEU A 104 2.50 -10.22 -12.10
N LYS A 105 2.58 -11.43 -12.62
CA LYS A 105 1.98 -11.73 -13.90
C LYS A 105 0.47 -11.61 -13.86
N ASN A 106 -0.12 -11.68 -12.68
CA ASN A 106 -1.56 -11.61 -12.50
C ASN A 106 -2.02 -10.25 -11.98
N LEU A 107 -1.13 -9.26 -11.96
CA LEU A 107 -1.45 -7.92 -11.49
C LEU A 107 -1.51 -6.95 -12.66
N PRO A 108 -2.01 -5.73 -12.43
CA PRO A 108 -2.10 -4.74 -13.51
C PRO A 108 -0.76 -4.57 -14.21
N ARG A 109 -0.80 -4.60 -15.52
CA ARG A 109 0.40 -4.69 -16.32
C ARG A 109 1.36 -3.54 -16.13
N TYR A 110 0.84 -2.32 -16.14
CA TYR A 110 1.72 -1.16 -16.01
C TYR A 110 2.45 -1.17 -14.67
N ASN A 111 1.77 -1.59 -13.63
CA ASN A 111 2.36 -1.66 -12.31
C ASN A 111 3.36 -2.79 -12.23
N SER A 112 3.02 -3.93 -12.82
CA SER A 112 3.90 -5.09 -12.79
C SER A 112 5.23 -4.82 -13.48
N ALA A 113 5.17 -4.12 -14.61
CA ALA A 113 6.39 -3.82 -15.34
C ALA A 113 7.31 -2.91 -14.53
N ALA A 114 6.74 -1.88 -13.90
CA ALA A 114 7.53 -0.97 -13.10
C ALA A 114 8.15 -1.69 -11.90
N VAL A 115 7.37 -2.52 -11.24
CA VAL A 115 7.85 -3.24 -10.07
C VAL A 115 8.97 -4.19 -10.44
N ARG A 116 8.81 -4.91 -11.55
CA ARG A 116 9.86 -5.83 -11.98
C ARG A 116 11.14 -5.12 -12.37
N ALA A 117 11.00 -3.94 -12.95
CA ALA A 117 12.17 -3.18 -13.40
C ALA A 117 12.88 -2.50 -12.25
N LEU A 118 12.14 -2.01 -11.27
CA LEU A 118 12.70 -1.17 -10.23
C LEU A 118 12.74 -1.83 -8.85
N GLY A 119 11.98 -2.89 -8.65
CA GLY A 119 11.92 -3.52 -7.35
C GLY A 119 13.18 -4.26 -7.01
N THR A 120 13.64 -4.12 -5.78
CA THR A 120 14.85 -4.78 -5.32
C THR A 120 14.57 -5.90 -4.32
N ASN A 121 13.40 -5.90 -3.72
CA ASN A 121 13.06 -6.88 -2.69
C ASN A 121 11.56 -7.12 -2.75
N LEU A 122 11.13 -7.92 -3.71
CA LEU A 122 9.71 -8.12 -3.94
C LEU A 122 9.08 -8.94 -2.83
N LEU A 123 7.92 -8.49 -2.40
CA LEU A 123 7.18 -9.17 -1.34
C LEU A 123 5.70 -9.15 -1.69
N THR A 124 5.09 -10.33 -1.69
CA THR A 124 3.65 -10.43 -1.92
C THR A 124 2.90 -10.13 -0.63
N LEU A 125 1.81 -9.38 -0.77
CA LEU A 125 0.89 -9.13 0.33
C LEU A 125 -0.52 -9.49 -0.09
N ARG A 126 -1.31 -9.88 0.89
CA ARG A 126 -2.73 -10.15 0.70
C ARG A 126 -3.50 -9.48 1.81
N ALA A 127 -4.57 -8.81 1.45
CA ALA A 127 -5.49 -8.26 2.44
C ALA A 127 -6.80 -9.02 2.36
N ASP A 128 -7.24 -9.53 3.50
CA ASP A 128 -8.53 -10.20 3.60
C ASP A 128 -9.54 -9.14 4.00
N LEU A 129 -10.43 -8.79 3.09
CA LEU A 129 -11.39 -7.72 3.29
C LEU A 129 -12.61 -8.23 4.02
N THR A 130 -13.10 -7.42 4.94
CA THR A 130 -14.22 -7.83 5.79
C THR A 130 -15.57 -7.26 5.34
N ASP A 131 -15.55 -6.31 4.39
CA ASP A 131 -16.83 -5.72 3.94
C ASP A 131 -16.95 -5.66 2.44
#